data_a388329085c4171de50e3e2d01b4726e
#
_entry.id   a388329085c4171de50e3e2d01b4726e
#
_cell.length_a   1.000
_cell.length_b   1.000
_cell.length_c   1.000
_cell.angle_alpha   90.00
_cell.angle_beta   90.00
_cell.angle_gamma   90.00
#
_symmetry.space_group_name_H-M   'P 1'
#
loop_
_entity.id
_entity.type
_entity.pdbx_description
1 polymer ?
#
loop_
_entity_poly.entity_id
_entity_poly.type
_entity_poly.pdbx_seq_one_letter_code
_entity_poly.pdbx_strand_id
1 'polypeptide(L)'
;MGTFAARRPLLRRSLLMVGLLLAATACSSVRSDQASAPGVPGEPSASPSSKPSAPPSPKPGAKDAEVFDSRDFVVVVAKPGDTAEGLAARHLGDPHKKWMIEDYMGVRTFSEGQEVVIPKREWNPGGVFPWGYQLVPVLVYHRISAENEGKLSIGVRHFEAQMRSLHAEGFRAVSLADFLEFTAGRRQLPRKSVVLTFDDGHRSFIQYARPLLKDFGFNATLFVYSDFIGAGSGLSWSDLRALITQGFDVQAHSKTHGNLRRKEDESQAAYARRIESELAYPLDLFRKHLGRAADTLAYPYGDTDEEVLRHVVKYGYVAAFTVRRQSNPAFVFPLKISRSQIYSEMTPKDFARNLTVFQDQEVGTARTSDGKLAGSSGAARAQPVATAAAAPPVPWARDRLAASHNERAEQLEQRGHLRQALEERAIALTINPGDRRAQEAQKRLEGRTAQEVAGLLKEGRALLGRGLLGEAQQRFLVALSLDPTNRTAFETLQNEVREVMSIVHTVRSGDTCPSVAELYYGDRLRCEVIVETNRLALNVPLRPGQKLKIPEIPGVPFQLR
;
A
#
# COMPACT_ATOMS: atom_id res chain seq x y z
N MET A 1 8.92 54.95 -12.70
CA MET A 1 9.62 55.30 -11.44
C MET A 1 8.75 54.81 -10.27
N GLY A 2 9.27 53.97 -9.44
CA GLY A 2 8.57 53.45 -8.23
C GLY A 2 8.60 51.93 -8.11
N THR A 3 9.79 51.40 -7.78
CA THR A 3 10.03 50.01 -7.43
C THR A 3 9.49 49.70 -6.05
N PHE A 4 8.59 48.72 -5.91
CA PHE A 4 8.22 48.13 -4.62
C PHE A 4 8.82 46.70 -4.51
N ALA A 5 9.84 46.60 -3.66
CA ALA A 5 10.46 45.34 -3.27
C ALA A 5 9.61 44.68 -2.18
N ALA A 6 9.09 43.48 -2.43
CA ALA A 6 8.40 42.68 -1.44
C ALA A 6 9.43 41.81 -0.67
N ARG A 7 9.54 42.07 0.61
CA ARG A 7 10.34 41.30 1.59
C ARG A 7 9.64 39.97 1.92
N ARG A 8 10.38 38.88 1.82
CA ARG A 8 10.01 37.55 2.35
C ARG A 8 10.25 37.50 3.86
N PRO A 9 9.37 36.92 4.67
CA PRO A 9 9.70 36.58 6.06
C PRO A 9 10.37 35.21 6.15
N LEU A 10 11.52 35.18 6.79
CA LEU A 10 12.24 34.00 7.25
C LEU A 10 11.51 33.37 8.45
N LEU A 11 11.05 32.14 8.34
CA LEU A 11 10.56 31.35 9.47
C LEU A 11 11.75 30.74 10.22
N ARG A 12 11.97 31.23 11.43
CA ARG A 12 12.90 30.68 12.43
C ARG A 12 12.32 29.34 12.96
N ARG A 13 13.12 28.27 12.86
CA ARG A 13 12.93 27.03 13.60
C ARG A 13 13.29 27.25 15.06
N SER A 14 12.35 27.07 15.96
CA SER A 14 12.60 26.94 17.39
C SER A 14 12.69 25.45 17.75
N LEU A 15 13.90 25.02 18.12
CA LEU A 15 14.13 23.76 18.83
C LEU A 15 13.68 23.96 20.28
N LEU A 16 12.73 23.15 20.74
CA LEU A 16 12.47 22.94 22.17
C LEU A 16 13.07 21.60 22.59
N MET A 17 14.17 21.69 23.35
CA MET A 17 14.66 20.59 24.18
C MET A 17 13.76 20.49 25.41
N VAL A 18 13.18 19.30 25.65
CA VAL A 18 12.57 18.97 26.93
C VAL A 18 13.52 18.04 27.66
N GLY A 19 14.03 18.52 28.78
CA GLY A 19 14.93 17.80 29.66
C GLY A 19 14.23 16.68 30.43
N LEU A 20 14.94 15.58 30.56
CA LEU A 20 14.58 14.42 31.36
C LEU A 20 14.93 14.69 32.82
N LEU A 21 13.95 14.76 33.75
CA LEU A 21 14.16 14.69 35.17
C LEU A 21 13.97 13.25 35.65
N LEU A 22 15.05 12.65 36.10
CA LEU A 22 15.07 11.44 36.91
C LEU A 22 14.72 11.78 38.35
N ALA A 23 13.68 11.17 38.90
CA ALA A 23 13.45 11.12 40.34
C ALA A 23 13.53 9.66 40.80
N ALA A 24 14.60 9.37 41.52
CA ALA A 24 14.76 8.14 42.28
C ALA A 24 14.04 8.31 43.63
N THR A 25 13.20 7.38 44.04
CA THR A 25 12.81 7.22 45.45
C THR A 25 12.86 5.78 45.89
N ALA A 26 13.40 5.66 47.08
CA ALA A 26 13.95 4.49 47.73
C ALA A 26 12.90 3.50 48.27
N CYS A 27 13.42 2.31 48.54
CA CYS A 27 12.88 1.22 49.34
C CYS A 27 12.28 1.63 50.68
N SER A 28 11.22 0.93 51.07
CA SER A 28 10.97 0.61 52.47
C SER A 28 10.31 -0.77 52.56
N SER A 29 11.00 -1.64 53.25
CA SER A 29 10.62 -2.96 53.76
C SER A 29 9.70 -2.83 54.97
N VAL A 30 8.62 -3.60 55.02
CA VAL A 30 7.93 -3.92 56.27
C VAL A 30 7.72 -5.41 56.36
N ARG A 31 8.28 -6.00 57.44
CA ARG A 31 8.05 -7.34 57.95
C ARG A 31 6.85 -7.33 58.89
N SER A 32 6.29 -8.53 59.03
CA SER A 32 5.62 -9.15 60.20
C SER A 32 4.23 -9.71 59.83
N ASP A 33 3.65 -10.78 60.29
CA ASP A 33 4.05 -11.72 61.35
C ASP A 33 3.18 -12.99 61.18
N GLN A 34 3.63 -14.03 61.79
CA GLN A 34 3.05 -15.38 61.87
C GLN A 34 1.69 -15.41 62.58
N ALA A 35 0.83 -16.35 62.19
CA ALA A 35 -0.03 -17.06 63.14
C ALA A 35 -0.34 -18.49 62.68
N SER A 36 -0.30 -19.37 63.64
CA SER A 36 -0.11 -20.83 63.67
C SER A 36 -1.36 -21.65 63.38
N ALA A 37 -1.08 -22.91 63.07
CA ALA A 37 -1.84 -24.14 62.80
C ALA A 37 -2.95 -24.50 63.84
N PRO A 38 -3.76 -25.62 63.63
CA PRO A 38 -3.22 -27.00 63.73
C PRO A 38 -3.92 -28.08 62.84
N GLY A 39 -3.21 -29.21 62.68
CA GLY A 39 -3.69 -30.55 63.01
C GLY A 39 -3.72 -31.61 61.88
N VAL A 40 -2.80 -32.53 61.93
CA VAL A 40 -2.48 -33.80 61.24
C VAL A 40 -3.62 -34.86 61.50
N PRO A 41 -3.80 -36.04 60.76
CA PRO A 41 -2.74 -37.01 60.41
C PRO A 41 -2.89 -37.82 59.12
N GLY A 42 -1.81 -38.51 58.73
CA GLY A 42 -1.88 -39.81 58.04
C GLY A 42 -1.08 -39.99 56.76
N GLU A 43 0.16 -40.46 56.87
CA GLU A 43 0.93 -41.09 55.78
C GLU A 43 0.40 -42.46 55.40
N PRO A 44 0.73 -43.02 54.20
CA PRO A 44 1.97 -43.82 54.14
C PRO A 44 2.83 -43.67 52.86
N SER A 45 4.11 -43.84 53.15
CA SER A 45 5.30 -44.23 52.40
C SER A 45 5.12 -44.80 50.98
N ALA A 46 5.86 -44.24 50.01
CA ALA A 46 6.36 -44.95 48.85
C ALA A 46 7.69 -44.33 48.35
N SER A 47 8.63 -45.19 48.11
CA SER A 47 10.05 -45.00 47.76
C SER A 47 10.32 -44.40 46.37
N PRO A 48 11.58 -44.10 46.00
CA PRO A 48 11.96 -42.96 45.19
C PRO A 48 11.88 -43.23 43.70
N SER A 49 11.25 -42.32 42.98
CA SER A 49 11.19 -42.30 41.52
C SER A 49 12.31 -41.43 40.94
N SER A 50 12.98 -42.02 40.01
CA SER A 50 14.07 -41.58 39.16
C SER A 50 14.00 -40.12 38.66
N LYS A 51 15.13 -39.41 38.67
CA LYS A 51 15.39 -38.16 37.98
C LYS A 51 15.04 -38.29 36.49
N PRO A 52 14.39 -37.29 35.86
CA PRO A 52 14.27 -37.24 34.41
C PRO A 52 15.67 -37.02 33.83
N SER A 53 16.07 -37.94 32.96
CA SER A 53 17.28 -37.85 32.15
C SER A 53 17.19 -36.61 31.25
N ALA A 54 18.27 -35.82 31.18
CA ALA A 54 18.46 -34.74 30.25
C ALA A 54 18.24 -35.21 28.80
N PRO A 55 17.67 -34.39 27.93
CA PRO A 55 17.52 -34.73 26.51
C PRO A 55 18.91 -35.01 25.92
N PRO A 56 19.04 -35.99 25.02
CA PRO A 56 20.32 -36.33 24.42
C PRO A 56 20.86 -35.12 23.64
N SER A 57 22.13 -34.83 23.87
CA SER A 57 22.88 -33.84 23.09
C SER A 57 22.78 -34.18 21.60
N PRO A 58 22.55 -33.19 20.71
CA PRO A 58 22.48 -33.46 19.30
C PRO A 58 23.78 -34.04 18.78
N LYS A 59 23.68 -35.14 18.05
CA LYS A 59 24.83 -35.77 17.40
C LYS A 59 25.48 -34.77 16.45
N PRO A 60 26.83 -34.60 16.46
CA PRO A 60 27.53 -33.82 15.46
C PRO A 60 27.54 -34.61 14.16
N GLY A 61 26.72 -34.15 13.15
CA GLY A 61 26.68 -34.91 11.89
C GLY A 61 25.74 -34.38 10.80
N ALA A 62 25.06 -33.26 10.98
CA ALA A 62 24.46 -32.55 9.84
C ALA A 62 25.32 -31.30 9.60
N LYS A 63 26.06 -31.25 8.49
CA LYS A 63 26.69 -29.99 8.03
C LYS A 63 25.59 -28.95 8.00
N ASP A 64 25.71 -27.93 8.85
CA ASP A 64 24.80 -26.80 8.86
C ASP A 64 24.72 -26.26 7.45
N ALA A 65 23.50 -26.11 6.91
CA ALA A 65 23.32 -25.46 5.60
C ALA A 65 23.95 -24.08 5.71
N GLU A 66 24.82 -23.76 4.76
CA GLU A 66 25.48 -22.46 4.74
C GLU A 66 24.43 -21.36 4.69
N VAL A 67 24.42 -20.49 5.69
CA VAL A 67 23.59 -19.30 5.76
C VAL A 67 24.52 -18.11 5.54
N PHE A 68 24.27 -17.35 4.50
CA PHE A 68 25.00 -16.13 4.20
C PHE A 68 24.15 -14.94 4.62
N ASP A 69 24.71 -14.04 5.43
CA ASP A 69 24.00 -12.92 6.02
C ASP A 69 24.74 -11.61 5.76
N SER A 70 24.00 -10.59 5.29
CA SER A 70 24.45 -9.23 5.12
C SER A 70 23.44 -8.25 5.73
N ARG A 71 23.68 -6.96 5.53
CA ARG A 71 22.74 -5.92 5.93
C ARG A 71 21.40 -6.03 5.17
N ASP A 72 21.44 -6.44 3.91
CA ASP A 72 20.32 -6.34 2.98
C ASP A 72 19.62 -7.68 2.72
N PHE A 73 20.38 -8.77 2.74
CA PHE A 73 19.89 -10.11 2.41
C PHE A 73 20.38 -11.17 3.36
N VAL A 74 19.56 -12.22 3.51
CA VAL A 74 20.01 -13.54 3.93
C VAL A 74 19.85 -14.46 2.73
N VAL A 75 20.88 -15.27 2.44
CA VAL A 75 20.83 -16.31 1.40
C VAL A 75 20.96 -17.66 2.06
N VAL A 76 19.99 -18.54 1.83
CA VAL A 76 19.97 -19.90 2.40
C VAL A 76 19.70 -20.92 1.30
N VAL A 77 20.15 -22.14 1.54
CA VAL A 77 19.73 -23.30 0.74
C VAL A 77 18.58 -24.00 1.45
N ALA A 78 17.44 -24.11 0.79
CA ALA A 78 16.24 -24.68 1.37
C ALA A 78 16.43 -26.14 1.78
N LYS A 79 15.96 -26.48 2.97
CA LYS A 79 15.92 -27.85 3.51
C LYS A 79 14.54 -28.46 3.27
N PRO A 80 14.40 -29.80 3.34
CA PRO A 80 13.10 -30.44 3.34
C PRO A 80 12.18 -29.85 4.42
N GLY A 81 10.99 -29.41 4.04
CA GLY A 81 10.01 -28.81 4.94
C GLY A 81 10.16 -27.31 5.19
N ASP A 82 11.14 -26.63 4.58
CA ASP A 82 11.24 -25.18 4.67
C ASP A 82 10.06 -24.51 3.96
N THR A 83 9.47 -23.54 4.66
CA THR A 83 8.38 -22.70 4.15
C THR A 83 8.77 -21.22 4.24
N ALA A 84 8.17 -20.38 3.42
CA ALA A 84 8.38 -18.92 3.51
C ALA A 84 8.09 -18.37 4.91
N GLU A 85 7.07 -18.93 5.59
CA GLU A 85 6.70 -18.56 6.95
C GLU A 85 7.78 -18.97 7.98
N GLY A 86 8.27 -20.20 7.90
CA GLY A 86 9.34 -20.69 8.76
C GLY A 86 10.66 -19.93 8.54
N LEU A 87 11.00 -19.62 7.27
CA LEU A 87 12.16 -18.81 6.93
C LEU A 87 12.02 -17.37 7.43
N ALA A 88 10.83 -16.76 7.28
CA ALA A 88 10.57 -15.41 7.78
C ALA A 88 10.65 -15.35 9.32
N ALA A 89 10.10 -16.34 10.02
CA ALA A 89 10.23 -16.45 11.48
C ALA A 89 11.70 -16.50 11.92
N ARG A 90 12.53 -17.34 11.26
CA ARG A 90 13.95 -17.53 11.60
C ARG A 90 14.83 -16.33 11.27
N HIS A 91 14.64 -15.72 10.11
CA HIS A 91 15.57 -14.72 9.58
C HIS A 91 15.07 -13.28 9.62
N LEU A 92 13.73 -13.07 9.68
CA LEU A 92 13.12 -11.75 9.79
C LEU A 92 12.46 -11.49 11.15
N GLY A 93 12.46 -12.50 12.05
CA GLY A 93 11.88 -12.43 13.39
C GLY A 93 10.34 -12.35 13.41
N ASP A 94 9.67 -12.50 12.26
CA ASP A 94 8.23 -12.38 12.14
C ASP A 94 7.70 -13.28 11.01
N PRO A 95 6.90 -14.32 11.32
CA PRO A 95 6.34 -15.21 10.30
C PRO A 95 5.38 -14.49 9.34
N HIS A 96 4.75 -13.38 9.76
CA HIS A 96 3.87 -12.60 8.90
C HIS A 96 4.61 -11.89 7.77
N LYS A 97 5.93 -11.72 7.87
CA LYS A 97 6.78 -11.18 6.79
C LYS A 97 7.09 -12.19 5.68
N LYS A 98 6.49 -13.39 5.69
CA LYS A 98 6.64 -14.37 4.60
C LYS A 98 6.39 -13.80 3.21
N TRP A 99 5.52 -12.80 3.08
CA TRP A 99 5.25 -12.14 1.81
C TRP A 99 6.49 -11.48 1.20
N MET A 100 7.44 -11.02 2.02
CA MET A 100 8.69 -10.43 1.51
C MET A 100 9.50 -11.47 0.73
N ILE A 101 9.54 -12.70 1.23
CA ILE A 101 10.21 -13.82 0.56
C ILE A 101 9.42 -14.25 -0.67
N GLU A 102 8.11 -14.46 -0.52
CA GLU A 102 7.20 -14.86 -1.60
C GLU A 102 7.21 -13.88 -2.77
N ASP A 103 7.14 -12.58 -2.49
CA ASP A 103 7.11 -11.52 -3.50
C ASP A 103 8.49 -11.30 -4.15
N TYR A 104 9.58 -11.46 -3.39
CA TYR A 104 10.93 -11.34 -3.93
C TYR A 104 11.28 -12.55 -4.82
N MET A 105 11.08 -13.76 -4.32
CA MET A 105 11.35 -14.99 -5.04
C MET A 105 10.33 -15.30 -6.15
N GLY A 106 9.13 -14.72 -6.09
CA GLY A 106 8.03 -15.02 -7.00
C GLY A 106 7.40 -16.41 -6.84
N VAL A 107 7.75 -17.12 -5.76
CA VAL A 107 7.26 -18.47 -5.45
C VAL A 107 6.84 -18.57 -3.99
N ARG A 108 5.92 -19.48 -3.67
CA ARG A 108 5.40 -19.70 -2.31
C ARG A 108 5.93 -20.95 -1.65
N THR A 109 6.50 -21.87 -2.43
CA THR A 109 7.06 -23.15 -1.96
C THR A 109 8.47 -23.30 -2.48
N PHE A 110 9.31 -23.99 -1.75
CA PHE A 110 10.71 -24.20 -2.07
C PHE A 110 11.01 -25.69 -2.19
N SER A 111 11.85 -26.04 -3.17
CA SER A 111 12.39 -27.39 -3.31
C SER A 111 13.65 -27.54 -2.45
N GLU A 112 13.94 -28.76 -1.98
CA GLU A 112 15.20 -29.07 -1.32
C GLU A 112 16.39 -28.68 -2.23
N GLY A 113 17.39 -28.03 -1.64
CA GLY A 113 18.56 -27.55 -2.36
C GLY A 113 18.34 -26.24 -3.17
N GLN A 114 17.13 -25.72 -3.19
CA GLN A 114 16.86 -24.44 -3.85
C GLN A 114 17.50 -23.29 -3.06
N GLU A 115 18.17 -22.39 -3.77
CA GLU A 115 18.59 -21.11 -3.22
C GLU A 115 17.39 -20.23 -2.89
N VAL A 116 17.33 -19.68 -1.68
CA VAL A 116 16.31 -18.73 -1.25
C VAL A 116 16.97 -17.44 -0.78
N VAL A 117 16.68 -16.37 -1.48
CA VAL A 117 17.11 -15.01 -1.12
C VAL A 117 16.04 -14.36 -0.28
N ILE A 118 16.39 -13.94 0.93
CA ILE A 118 15.49 -13.34 1.90
C ILE A 118 15.86 -11.87 2.09
N PRO A 119 15.07 -10.93 1.57
CA PRO A 119 15.29 -9.50 1.80
C PRO A 119 15.09 -9.18 3.29
N LYS A 120 16.05 -8.52 3.92
CA LYS A 120 15.94 -8.09 5.34
C LYS A 120 15.21 -6.77 5.52
N ARG A 121 15.04 -6.03 4.44
CA ARG A 121 14.32 -4.75 4.39
C ARG A 121 13.48 -4.64 3.13
N GLU A 122 12.57 -3.72 3.15
CA GLU A 122 11.75 -3.36 1.99
C GLU A 122 12.65 -2.84 0.87
N TRP A 123 12.51 -3.41 -0.32
CA TRP A 123 13.39 -3.10 -1.48
C TRP A 123 12.71 -2.21 -2.52
N ASN A 124 11.38 -2.08 -2.48
CA ASN A 124 10.63 -1.31 -3.47
C ASN A 124 9.41 -0.57 -2.87
N PRO A 125 9.61 0.42 -1.99
CA PRO A 125 8.51 1.12 -1.31
C PRO A 125 7.59 1.88 -2.27
N GLY A 126 8.08 2.31 -3.43
CA GLY A 126 7.26 2.95 -4.46
C GLY A 126 6.50 1.99 -5.36
N GLY A 127 6.78 0.69 -5.30
CA GLY A 127 6.13 -0.33 -6.12
C GLY A 127 6.34 -0.18 -7.63
N VAL A 128 7.39 0.53 -8.08
CA VAL A 128 7.67 0.78 -9.50
C VAL A 128 8.71 -0.20 -10.01
N PHE A 129 8.43 -0.81 -11.15
CA PHE A 129 9.26 -1.80 -11.84
C PHE A 129 9.49 -1.39 -13.30
N PRO A 130 10.50 -1.92 -14.01
CA PRO A 130 10.71 -1.62 -15.43
C PRO A 130 9.52 -1.95 -16.34
N TRP A 131 8.65 -2.87 -15.93
CA TRP A 131 7.48 -3.34 -16.68
C TRP A 131 6.13 -2.84 -16.15
N GLY A 132 6.12 -1.95 -15.16
CA GLY A 132 4.91 -1.39 -14.60
C GLY A 132 5.02 -1.00 -13.14
N TYR A 133 3.88 -0.86 -12.49
CA TYR A 133 3.86 -0.50 -11.07
C TYR A 133 2.69 -1.14 -10.32
N GLN A 134 2.91 -1.34 -9.01
CA GLN A 134 1.91 -1.88 -8.11
C GLN A 134 0.74 -0.93 -7.95
N LEU A 135 -0.46 -1.51 -7.91
CA LEU A 135 -1.70 -0.83 -7.58
C LEU A 135 -2.32 -1.46 -6.33
N VAL A 136 -2.99 -0.64 -5.53
CA VAL A 136 -3.75 -1.12 -4.37
C VAL A 136 -5.22 -0.72 -4.54
N PRO A 137 -6.13 -1.67 -4.69
CA PRO A 137 -7.57 -1.40 -4.66
C PRO A 137 -8.01 -1.01 -3.25
N VAL A 138 -8.86 0.01 -3.16
CA VAL A 138 -9.58 0.41 -1.97
C VAL A 138 -11.06 0.18 -2.23
N LEU A 139 -11.66 -0.77 -1.51
CA LEU A 139 -13.07 -1.12 -1.68
C LEU A 139 -13.92 -0.37 -0.65
N VAL A 140 -15.06 0.17 -1.08
CA VAL A 140 -16.00 0.82 -0.17
C VAL A 140 -17.33 0.09 -0.14
N TYR A 141 -17.71 -0.30 1.06
CA TYR A 141 -18.98 -0.86 1.46
C TYR A 141 -19.75 0.17 2.28
N HIS A 142 -21.06 -0.02 2.42
CA HIS A 142 -21.88 0.80 3.31
C HIS A 142 -22.63 -0.12 4.30
N ARG A 143 -23.84 -0.50 4.02
CA ARG A 143 -24.63 -1.35 4.86
C ARG A 143 -24.46 -2.84 4.46
N ILE A 144 -24.32 -3.72 5.45
CA ILE A 144 -24.46 -5.16 5.27
C ILE A 144 -25.77 -5.59 5.92
N SER A 145 -26.61 -6.33 5.21
CA SER A 145 -27.93 -6.77 5.67
C SER A 145 -28.11 -8.28 5.55
N ALA A 146 -29.18 -8.83 6.08
CA ALA A 146 -29.46 -10.26 5.94
C ALA A 146 -29.57 -10.67 4.45
N GLU A 147 -30.26 -9.86 3.66
CA GLU A 147 -30.40 -10.01 2.20
C GLU A 147 -30.02 -8.68 1.50
N ASN A 148 -29.96 -8.69 0.18
CA ASN A 148 -29.72 -7.45 -0.58
C ASN A 148 -30.94 -6.50 -0.44
N GLU A 149 -30.71 -5.31 0.08
CA GLU A 149 -31.75 -4.29 0.30
C GLU A 149 -31.40 -2.98 -0.41
N GLY A 150 -31.48 -2.98 -1.73
CA GLY A 150 -31.07 -1.84 -2.54
C GLY A 150 -29.56 -1.82 -2.85
N LYS A 151 -29.13 -0.83 -3.63
CA LYS A 151 -27.83 -0.81 -4.30
C LYS A 151 -26.62 -0.84 -3.34
N LEU A 152 -26.71 -0.11 -2.22
CA LEU A 152 -25.63 0.04 -1.24
C LEU A 152 -25.78 -0.86 0.00
N SER A 153 -26.82 -1.71 0.03
CA SER A 153 -27.07 -2.66 1.12
C SER A 153 -26.82 -4.08 0.63
N ILE A 154 -25.69 -4.64 0.98
CA ILE A 154 -25.22 -5.92 0.47
C ILE A 154 -25.60 -7.03 1.43
N GLY A 155 -26.21 -8.10 0.92
CA GLY A 155 -26.53 -9.29 1.69
C GLY A 155 -25.31 -9.96 2.27
N VAL A 156 -25.39 -10.43 3.51
CA VAL A 156 -24.28 -11.05 4.24
C VAL A 156 -23.65 -12.21 3.48
N ARG A 157 -24.45 -13.01 2.76
CA ARG A 157 -23.94 -14.12 1.93
C ARG A 157 -23.08 -13.64 0.75
N HIS A 158 -23.48 -12.53 0.11
CA HIS A 158 -22.67 -11.92 -0.95
C HIS A 158 -21.37 -11.34 -0.41
N PHE A 159 -21.45 -10.65 0.73
CA PHE A 159 -20.25 -10.14 1.40
C PHE A 159 -19.28 -11.26 1.79
N GLU A 160 -19.80 -12.34 2.40
CA GLU A 160 -18.99 -13.52 2.74
C GLU A 160 -18.31 -14.13 1.50
N ALA A 161 -19.05 -14.29 0.40
CA ALA A 161 -18.50 -14.83 -0.85
C ALA A 161 -17.36 -13.94 -1.39
N GLN A 162 -17.49 -12.62 -1.29
CA GLN A 162 -16.45 -11.67 -1.68
C GLN A 162 -15.19 -11.78 -0.78
N MET A 163 -15.35 -11.87 0.55
CA MET A 163 -14.23 -12.07 1.48
C MET A 163 -13.55 -13.42 1.26
N ARG A 164 -14.32 -14.46 1.01
CA ARG A 164 -13.79 -15.79 0.67
C ARG A 164 -12.99 -15.77 -0.65
N SER A 165 -13.47 -15.06 -1.66
CA SER A 165 -12.73 -14.87 -2.93
C SER A 165 -11.40 -14.15 -2.70
N LEU A 166 -11.40 -13.03 -1.98
CA LEU A 166 -10.18 -12.31 -1.62
C LEU A 166 -9.16 -13.22 -0.91
N HIS A 167 -9.62 -13.97 0.08
CA HIS A 167 -8.76 -14.88 0.84
C HIS A 167 -8.20 -16.01 -0.03
N ALA A 168 -9.07 -16.66 -0.83
CA ALA A 168 -8.68 -17.77 -1.72
C ALA A 168 -7.68 -17.32 -2.79
N GLU A 169 -7.81 -16.10 -3.30
CA GLU A 169 -6.87 -15.51 -4.26
C GLU A 169 -5.57 -14.99 -3.62
N GLY A 170 -5.47 -15.05 -2.29
CA GLY A 170 -4.29 -14.65 -1.53
C GLY A 170 -4.14 -13.14 -1.33
N PHE A 171 -5.25 -12.39 -1.40
CA PHE A 171 -5.26 -10.98 -1.02
C PHE A 171 -5.02 -10.81 0.49
N ARG A 172 -4.37 -9.71 0.85
CA ARG A 172 -4.14 -9.27 2.22
C ARG A 172 -4.86 -7.95 2.45
N ALA A 173 -5.80 -7.92 3.39
CA ALA A 173 -6.41 -6.67 3.82
C ALA A 173 -5.39 -5.90 4.68
N VAL A 174 -4.77 -4.87 4.09
CA VAL A 174 -3.78 -4.03 4.77
C VAL A 174 -4.46 -2.91 5.55
N SER A 175 -3.80 -2.43 6.61
CA SER A 175 -4.33 -1.31 7.39
C SER A 175 -4.32 -0.01 6.58
N LEU A 176 -5.22 0.93 6.93
CA LEU A 176 -5.18 2.27 6.33
C LEU A 176 -3.83 2.96 6.59
N ALA A 177 -3.27 2.80 7.77
CA ALA A 177 -1.96 3.35 8.11
C ALA A 177 -0.84 2.82 7.21
N ASP A 178 -0.79 1.49 6.97
CA ASP A 178 0.19 0.89 6.06
C ASP A 178 -0.02 1.36 4.61
N PHE A 179 -1.27 1.48 4.19
CA PHE A 179 -1.60 2.01 2.87
C PHE A 179 -1.15 3.47 2.71
N LEU A 180 -1.35 4.31 3.73
CA LEU A 180 -0.88 5.71 3.70
C LEU A 180 0.65 5.80 3.68
N GLU A 181 1.36 4.92 4.41
CA GLU A 181 2.82 4.82 4.31
C GLU A 181 3.28 4.38 2.91
N PHE A 182 2.55 3.47 2.27
CA PHE A 182 2.79 3.10 0.88
C PHE A 182 2.56 4.29 -0.07
N THR A 183 1.43 5.01 0.08
CA THR A 183 1.16 6.19 -0.75
C THR A 183 2.07 7.38 -0.43
N ALA A 184 2.84 7.30 0.63
CA ALA A 184 3.92 8.25 0.92
C ALA A 184 5.30 7.76 0.42
N GLY A 185 5.37 6.59 -0.24
CA GLY A 185 6.62 6.00 -0.74
C GLY A 185 7.59 5.60 0.38
N ARG A 186 7.08 5.31 1.57
CA ARG A 186 7.88 4.94 2.75
C ARG A 186 7.77 3.47 3.13
N ARG A 187 6.75 2.77 2.62
CA ARG A 187 6.50 1.36 2.92
C ARG A 187 6.18 0.57 1.67
N GLN A 188 6.73 -0.62 1.57
CA GLN A 188 6.33 -1.61 0.58
C GLN A 188 5.14 -2.41 1.11
N LEU A 189 4.16 -2.67 0.26
CA LEU A 189 3.04 -3.54 0.56
C LEU A 189 3.17 -4.88 -0.20
N PRO A 190 2.59 -5.98 0.33
CA PRO A 190 2.43 -7.21 -0.42
C PRO A 190 1.77 -6.95 -1.78
N ARG A 191 2.18 -7.68 -2.82
CA ARG A 191 1.68 -7.47 -4.20
C ARG A 191 0.16 -7.56 -4.31
N LYS A 192 -0.47 -8.47 -3.56
CA LYS A 192 -1.93 -8.62 -3.50
C LYS A 192 -2.48 -7.97 -2.23
N SER A 193 -2.33 -6.65 -2.12
CA SER A 193 -2.92 -5.86 -1.05
C SER A 193 -4.28 -5.29 -1.46
N VAL A 194 -5.20 -5.18 -0.50
CA VAL A 194 -6.49 -4.51 -0.63
C VAL A 194 -6.79 -3.73 0.66
N VAL A 195 -7.42 -2.57 0.54
CA VAL A 195 -7.96 -1.83 1.69
C VAL A 195 -9.47 -1.98 1.69
N LEU A 196 -10.05 -2.38 2.83
CA LEU A 196 -11.48 -2.50 3.01
C LEU A 196 -11.99 -1.29 3.79
N THR A 197 -12.96 -0.57 3.26
CA THR A 197 -13.56 0.59 3.91
C THR A 197 -15.08 0.45 4.01
N PHE A 198 -15.66 1.02 5.07
CA PHE A 198 -17.11 1.05 5.30
C PHE A 198 -17.52 2.47 5.63
N ASP A 199 -18.42 3.01 4.83
CA ASP A 199 -18.89 4.38 5.00
C ASP A 199 -20.14 4.44 5.89
N ASP A 200 -20.51 5.65 6.32
CA ASP A 200 -21.64 6.06 7.14
C ASP A 200 -21.57 5.68 8.62
N GLY A 201 -21.07 4.50 8.98
CA GLY A 201 -21.04 4.04 10.37
C GLY A 201 -22.27 3.27 10.80
N HIS A 202 -22.84 2.44 9.91
CA HIS A 202 -23.99 1.58 10.22
C HIS A 202 -23.67 0.49 11.25
N ARG A 203 -24.58 0.27 12.21
CA ARG A 203 -24.47 -0.79 13.23
C ARG A 203 -24.41 -2.21 12.64
N SER A 204 -24.90 -2.38 11.42
CA SER A 204 -24.82 -3.64 10.67
C SER A 204 -23.38 -4.13 10.47
N PHE A 205 -22.39 -3.23 10.53
CA PHE A 205 -20.97 -3.60 10.52
C PHE A 205 -20.63 -4.56 11.67
N ILE A 206 -21.04 -4.25 12.90
CA ILE A 206 -20.78 -5.13 14.06
C ILE A 206 -21.54 -6.45 13.91
N GLN A 207 -22.76 -6.37 13.41
CA GLN A 207 -23.65 -7.53 13.34
C GLN A 207 -23.21 -8.54 12.28
N TYR A 208 -22.80 -8.09 11.10
CA TYR A 208 -22.58 -8.97 9.93
C TYR A 208 -21.13 -8.92 9.41
N ALA A 209 -20.54 -7.72 9.22
CA ALA A 209 -19.24 -7.61 8.58
C ALA A 209 -18.09 -8.02 9.52
N ARG A 210 -18.07 -7.49 10.74
CA ARG A 210 -16.99 -7.72 11.71
C ARG A 210 -16.69 -9.20 11.99
N PRO A 211 -17.69 -10.10 12.22
CA PRO A 211 -17.40 -11.52 12.45
C PRO A 211 -16.66 -12.13 11.25
N LEU A 212 -17.17 -11.93 10.04
CA LEU A 212 -16.58 -12.46 8.82
C LEU A 212 -15.17 -11.93 8.57
N LEU A 213 -14.95 -10.62 8.76
CA LEU A 213 -13.62 -10.03 8.62
C LEU A 213 -12.61 -10.67 9.58
N LYS A 214 -13.02 -10.95 10.81
CA LYS A 214 -12.17 -11.64 11.80
C LYS A 214 -11.88 -13.09 11.40
N ASP A 215 -12.85 -13.82 10.89
CA ASP A 215 -12.69 -15.20 10.45
C ASP A 215 -11.66 -15.32 9.30
N PHE A 216 -11.59 -14.32 8.42
CA PHE A 216 -10.59 -14.24 7.35
C PHE A 216 -9.29 -13.53 7.75
N GLY A 217 -9.16 -13.03 8.98
CA GLY A 217 -8.01 -12.24 9.42
C GLY A 217 -7.88 -10.90 8.70
N PHE A 218 -8.99 -10.32 8.25
CA PHE A 218 -9.04 -9.05 7.56
C PHE A 218 -9.35 -7.90 8.51
N ASN A 219 -8.67 -6.78 8.34
CA ASN A 219 -8.99 -5.52 8.98
C ASN A 219 -9.84 -4.63 8.04
N ALA A 220 -10.37 -3.54 8.57
CA ALA A 220 -11.09 -2.54 7.80
C ALA A 220 -11.05 -1.17 8.50
N THR A 221 -11.33 -0.12 7.72
CA THR A 221 -11.52 1.26 8.20
C THR A 221 -12.98 1.68 8.03
N LEU A 222 -13.54 2.28 9.07
CA LEU A 222 -14.88 2.87 9.04
C LEU A 222 -14.75 4.39 8.87
N PHE A 223 -15.39 4.96 7.85
CA PHE A 223 -15.58 6.39 7.70
C PHE A 223 -16.97 6.77 8.21
N VAL A 224 -17.03 7.48 9.33
CA VAL A 224 -18.30 7.77 10.02
C VAL A 224 -18.63 9.26 10.00
N TYR A 225 -19.88 9.60 9.68
CA TYR A 225 -20.32 10.98 9.83
C TYR A 225 -20.91 11.23 11.23
N SER A 226 -20.52 12.34 11.85
CA SER A 226 -20.68 12.50 13.29
C SER A 226 -22.13 12.59 13.77
N ASP A 227 -23.04 13.13 12.97
CA ASP A 227 -24.45 13.26 13.34
C ASP A 227 -25.21 11.92 13.33
N PHE A 228 -24.65 10.86 12.72
CA PHE A 228 -25.24 9.52 12.75
C PHE A 228 -24.76 8.68 13.93
N ILE A 229 -23.68 9.10 14.59
CA ILE A 229 -23.13 8.35 15.75
C ILE A 229 -24.12 8.42 16.91
N GLY A 230 -24.62 7.26 17.32
CA GLY A 230 -25.63 7.11 18.38
C GLY A 230 -27.07 7.38 17.94
N ALA A 231 -27.31 7.71 16.67
CA ALA A 231 -28.63 7.95 16.10
C ALA A 231 -29.14 6.72 15.32
N GLY A 232 -30.41 6.37 15.46
CA GLY A 232 -31.06 5.31 14.68
C GLY A 232 -30.27 4.00 14.64
N SER A 233 -29.90 3.56 13.42
CA SER A 233 -29.07 2.37 13.18
C SER A 233 -27.57 2.65 13.13
N GLY A 234 -27.14 3.82 13.56
CA GLY A 234 -25.72 4.19 13.65
C GLY A 234 -24.99 3.52 14.81
N LEU A 235 -23.68 3.40 14.66
CA LEU A 235 -22.76 2.96 15.73
C LEU A 235 -22.72 4.01 16.83
N SER A 236 -22.64 3.57 18.09
CA SER A 236 -22.41 4.47 19.22
C SER A 236 -20.91 4.75 19.40
N TRP A 237 -20.56 5.79 20.19
CA TRP A 237 -19.17 6.05 20.57
C TRP A 237 -18.51 4.89 21.33
N SER A 238 -19.29 4.14 22.11
CA SER A 238 -18.81 2.92 22.77
C SER A 238 -18.51 1.80 21.77
N ASP A 239 -19.35 1.65 20.75
CA ASP A 239 -19.11 0.68 19.67
C ASP A 239 -17.82 1.02 18.92
N LEU A 240 -17.62 2.28 18.57
CA LEU A 240 -16.42 2.74 17.86
C LEU A 240 -15.14 2.52 18.69
N ARG A 241 -15.15 2.80 20.00
CA ARG A 241 -14.02 2.47 20.89
C ARG A 241 -13.72 0.97 20.91
N ALA A 242 -14.76 0.16 21.03
CA ALA A 242 -14.60 -1.29 21.04
C ALA A 242 -14.04 -1.83 19.70
N LEU A 243 -14.44 -1.25 18.56
CA LEU A 243 -13.88 -1.59 17.25
C LEU A 243 -12.41 -1.22 17.13
N ILE A 244 -12.01 -0.04 17.59
CA ILE A 244 -10.60 0.39 17.61
C ILE A 244 -9.76 -0.57 18.45
N THR A 245 -10.23 -0.97 19.63
CA THR A 245 -9.54 -1.96 20.49
C THR A 245 -9.38 -3.32 19.81
N GLN A 246 -10.27 -3.65 18.86
CA GLN A 246 -10.23 -4.89 18.08
C GLN A 246 -9.37 -4.79 16.80
N GLY A 247 -8.70 -3.64 16.55
CA GLY A 247 -7.82 -3.44 15.42
C GLY A 247 -8.48 -2.86 14.16
N PHE A 248 -9.76 -2.46 14.23
CA PHE A 248 -10.41 -1.68 13.17
C PHE A 248 -10.04 -0.20 13.31
N ASP A 249 -9.99 0.51 12.18
CA ASP A 249 -9.75 1.94 12.20
C ASP A 249 -11.06 2.72 12.03
N VAL A 250 -11.10 3.96 12.58
CA VAL A 250 -12.27 4.84 12.51
C VAL A 250 -11.82 6.23 12.10
N GLN A 251 -12.38 6.73 11.00
CA GLN A 251 -12.03 7.97 10.35
C GLN A 251 -13.27 8.82 10.02
N ALA A 252 -13.08 10.05 9.54
CA ALA A 252 -14.15 11.01 9.33
C ALA A 252 -14.87 10.85 8.00
N HIS A 253 -16.21 11.07 8.02
CA HIS A 253 -17.07 11.16 6.83
C HIS A 253 -17.92 12.43 6.84
N SER A 254 -17.36 13.54 7.26
CA SER A 254 -18.01 14.83 7.55
C SER A 254 -18.92 14.82 8.79
N LYS A 255 -19.62 15.93 9.02
CA LYS A 255 -20.59 16.06 10.12
C LYS A 255 -21.95 15.49 9.76
N THR A 256 -22.55 15.98 8.68
CA THR A 256 -23.95 15.69 8.32
C THR A 256 -24.12 14.78 7.12
N HIS A 257 -23.00 14.31 6.52
CA HIS A 257 -23.00 13.64 5.21
C HIS A 257 -23.51 14.55 4.05
N GLY A 258 -23.43 15.87 4.22
CA GLY A 258 -23.79 16.82 3.18
C GLY A 258 -22.70 16.98 2.11
N ASN A 259 -23.09 17.31 0.88
CA ASN A 259 -22.11 17.64 -0.17
C ASN A 259 -21.23 18.82 0.28
N LEU A 260 -19.90 18.66 0.21
CA LEU A 260 -18.94 19.64 0.71
C LEU A 260 -18.68 20.78 -0.26
N ARG A 261 -19.06 20.64 -1.55
CA ARG A 261 -18.89 21.71 -2.53
C ARG A 261 -19.81 22.89 -2.20
N ARG A 262 -19.36 24.10 -2.57
CA ARG A 262 -20.18 25.30 -2.42
C ARG A 262 -21.41 25.20 -3.33
N LYS A 263 -22.59 25.49 -2.77
CA LYS A 263 -23.86 25.54 -3.53
C LYS A 263 -23.91 26.81 -4.37
N GLU A 264 -24.67 26.78 -5.48
CA GLU A 264 -24.76 27.93 -6.41
C GLU A 264 -25.19 29.21 -5.70
N ASP A 265 -26.20 29.12 -4.83
CA ASP A 265 -26.79 30.29 -4.12
C ASP A 265 -26.11 30.56 -2.76
N GLU A 266 -25.03 29.84 -2.41
CA GLU A 266 -24.37 29.96 -1.13
C GLU A 266 -23.31 31.07 -1.17
N SER A 267 -23.47 32.09 -0.30
CA SER A 267 -22.46 33.12 -0.16
C SER A 267 -21.15 32.55 0.41
N GLN A 268 -20.01 33.17 0.09
CA GLN A 268 -18.69 32.72 0.59
C GLN A 268 -18.63 32.63 2.11
N ALA A 269 -19.29 33.57 2.82
CA ALA A 269 -19.33 33.56 4.29
C ALA A 269 -20.21 32.43 4.83
N ALA A 270 -21.31 32.08 4.18
CA ALA A 270 -22.14 30.95 4.56
C ALA A 270 -21.43 29.63 4.30
N TYR A 271 -20.78 29.50 3.14
CA TYR A 271 -19.97 28.35 2.81
C TYR A 271 -18.82 28.13 3.81
N ALA A 272 -18.08 29.18 4.15
CA ALA A 272 -16.98 29.09 5.12
C ALA A 272 -17.44 28.53 6.47
N ARG A 273 -18.60 28.98 6.99
CA ARG A 273 -19.17 28.44 8.23
C ARG A 273 -19.64 26.99 8.08
N ARG A 274 -20.29 26.66 6.98
CA ARG A 274 -20.78 25.30 6.73
C ARG A 274 -19.62 24.31 6.59
N ILE A 275 -18.62 24.63 5.77
CA ILE A 275 -17.49 23.73 5.53
C ILE A 275 -16.63 23.55 6.80
N GLU A 276 -16.52 24.60 7.63
CA GLU A 276 -15.88 24.49 8.96
C GLU A 276 -16.65 23.53 9.86
N SER A 277 -17.98 23.67 9.93
CA SER A 277 -18.83 22.73 10.68
C SER A 277 -18.70 21.30 10.17
N GLU A 278 -18.67 21.08 8.86
CA GLU A 278 -18.56 19.75 8.27
C GLU A 278 -17.21 19.08 8.52
N LEU A 279 -16.11 19.84 8.54
CA LEU A 279 -14.76 19.27 8.58
C LEU A 279 -14.08 19.40 9.97
N ALA A 280 -14.25 20.50 10.68
CA ALA A 280 -13.58 20.72 11.98
C ALA A 280 -14.34 20.08 13.14
N TYR A 281 -15.66 20.23 13.19
CA TYR A 281 -16.47 19.71 14.29
C TYR A 281 -16.33 18.19 14.52
N PRO A 282 -16.31 17.32 13.50
CA PRO A 282 -16.04 15.90 13.70
C PRO A 282 -14.70 15.62 14.37
N LEU A 283 -13.65 16.38 14.07
CA LEU A 283 -12.33 16.20 14.65
C LEU A 283 -12.33 16.43 16.18
N ASP A 284 -13.08 17.42 16.65
CA ASP A 284 -13.23 17.70 18.07
C ASP A 284 -14.01 16.59 18.79
N LEU A 285 -15.05 16.07 18.15
CA LEU A 285 -15.79 14.92 18.68
C LEU A 285 -14.92 13.65 18.74
N PHE A 286 -14.11 13.40 17.72
CA PHE A 286 -13.18 12.28 17.72
C PHE A 286 -12.13 12.42 18.84
N ARG A 287 -11.53 13.60 19.02
CA ARG A 287 -10.62 13.85 20.15
C ARG A 287 -11.31 13.60 21.50
N LYS A 288 -12.52 14.11 21.66
CA LYS A 288 -13.30 13.99 22.90
C LYS A 288 -13.66 12.54 23.22
N HIS A 289 -14.12 11.77 22.25
CA HIS A 289 -14.72 10.46 22.48
C HIS A 289 -13.78 9.28 22.19
N LEU A 290 -12.80 9.45 21.30
CA LEU A 290 -11.86 8.40 20.88
C LEU A 290 -10.42 8.67 21.32
N GLY A 291 -10.14 9.84 21.93
CA GLY A 291 -8.82 10.23 22.39
C GLY A 291 -7.84 10.65 21.28
N ARG A 292 -8.30 10.66 20.02
CA ARG A 292 -7.51 11.08 18.85
C ARG A 292 -8.41 11.79 17.83
N ALA A 293 -7.86 12.68 17.02
CA ALA A 293 -8.55 13.19 15.85
C ALA A 293 -8.53 12.14 14.71
N ALA A 294 -9.48 12.23 13.80
CA ALA A 294 -9.33 11.62 12.51
C ALA A 294 -8.25 12.39 11.71
N ASP A 295 -7.49 11.69 10.91
CA ASP A 295 -6.48 12.28 10.02
C ASP A 295 -6.82 12.07 8.54
N THR A 296 -7.86 11.29 8.26
CA THR A 296 -8.36 11.05 6.92
C THR A 296 -9.85 11.31 6.79
N LEU A 297 -10.28 11.65 5.58
CA LEU A 297 -11.66 11.97 5.23
C LEU A 297 -12.13 11.13 4.05
N ALA A 298 -13.31 10.52 4.14
CA ALA A 298 -14.05 10.12 2.94
C ALA A 298 -15.00 11.27 2.55
N TYR A 299 -14.93 11.71 1.29
CA TYR A 299 -15.85 12.74 0.81
C TYR A 299 -17.26 12.16 0.70
N PRO A 300 -18.30 12.79 1.30
CA PRO A 300 -19.68 12.42 1.01
C PRO A 300 -19.94 12.41 -0.51
N TYR A 301 -20.54 11.32 -1.00
CA TYR A 301 -20.77 11.08 -2.44
C TYR A 301 -19.49 10.98 -3.29
N GLY A 302 -18.30 11.03 -2.70
CA GLY A 302 -17.01 11.11 -3.38
C GLY A 302 -16.75 12.45 -4.05
N ASP A 303 -17.60 13.47 -3.84
CA ASP A 303 -17.58 14.74 -4.56
C ASP A 303 -16.64 15.76 -3.88
N THR A 304 -15.78 16.37 -4.69
CA THR A 304 -14.81 17.37 -4.23
C THR A 304 -14.39 18.30 -5.37
N ASP A 305 -13.85 19.47 -5.01
CA ASP A 305 -13.22 20.43 -5.92
C ASP A 305 -12.02 21.11 -5.24
N GLU A 306 -11.34 22.00 -5.94
CA GLU A 306 -10.15 22.69 -5.44
C GLU A 306 -10.45 23.55 -4.18
N GLU A 307 -11.67 24.05 -4.02
CA GLU A 307 -12.06 24.82 -2.83
C GLU A 307 -12.22 23.90 -1.62
N VAL A 308 -12.86 22.74 -1.78
CA VAL A 308 -12.96 21.70 -0.76
C VAL A 308 -11.56 21.20 -0.35
N LEU A 309 -10.68 20.93 -1.32
CA LEU A 309 -9.30 20.46 -1.03
C LEU A 309 -8.54 21.44 -0.13
N ARG A 310 -8.65 22.77 -0.40
CA ARG A 310 -8.01 23.78 0.46
C ARG A 310 -8.52 23.73 1.90
N HIS A 311 -9.81 23.49 2.11
CA HIS A 311 -10.38 23.34 3.44
C HIS A 311 -9.96 22.05 4.13
N VAL A 312 -9.90 20.94 3.40
CA VAL A 312 -9.42 19.64 3.92
C VAL A 312 -7.99 19.77 4.46
N VAL A 313 -7.09 20.41 3.69
CA VAL A 313 -5.72 20.72 4.15
C VAL A 313 -5.73 21.66 5.36
N LYS A 314 -6.54 22.71 5.31
CA LYS A 314 -6.64 23.72 6.39
C LYS A 314 -6.99 23.08 7.74
N TYR A 315 -7.87 22.08 7.75
CA TYR A 315 -8.30 21.40 8.98
C TYR A 315 -7.42 20.21 9.38
N GLY A 316 -6.35 19.95 8.63
CA GLY A 316 -5.29 19.01 9.00
C GLY A 316 -5.52 17.57 8.58
N TYR A 317 -6.43 17.28 7.65
CA TYR A 317 -6.54 15.98 7.03
C TYR A 317 -5.32 15.74 6.11
N VAL A 318 -4.70 14.58 6.25
CA VAL A 318 -3.50 14.20 5.50
C VAL A 318 -3.83 13.44 4.21
N ALA A 319 -4.99 12.78 4.18
CA ALA A 319 -5.48 12.08 3.00
C ALA A 319 -7.01 12.14 2.90
N ALA A 320 -7.53 12.05 1.68
CA ALA A 320 -8.96 12.03 1.47
C ALA A 320 -9.37 11.15 0.28
N PHE A 321 -10.55 10.53 0.40
CA PHE A 321 -11.01 9.45 -0.44
C PHE A 321 -12.25 9.84 -1.24
N THR A 322 -12.20 9.60 -2.56
CA THR A 322 -13.34 9.71 -3.47
C THR A 322 -14.05 8.36 -3.63
N VAL A 323 -15.03 8.27 -4.54
CA VAL A 323 -15.61 6.99 -5.01
C VAL A 323 -15.30 6.74 -6.49
N ARG A 324 -14.19 7.29 -6.95
CA ARG A 324 -13.69 7.05 -8.31
C ARG A 324 -13.20 5.61 -8.43
N ARG A 325 -13.82 4.84 -9.32
CA ARG A 325 -13.57 3.39 -9.48
C ARG A 325 -12.25 3.11 -10.17
N GLN A 326 -11.18 3.01 -9.38
CA GLN A 326 -9.86 2.57 -9.83
C GLN A 326 -9.01 2.15 -8.63
N SER A 327 -7.94 1.37 -8.87
CA SER A 327 -6.89 1.08 -7.88
C SER A 327 -5.84 2.20 -7.86
N ASN A 328 -5.07 2.30 -6.78
CA ASN A 328 -4.18 3.42 -6.53
C ASN A 328 -2.71 2.99 -6.61
N PRO A 329 -1.86 3.69 -7.38
CA PRO A 329 -0.41 3.56 -7.29
C PRO A 329 0.11 4.21 -5.99
N ALA A 330 1.36 3.90 -5.61
CA ALA A 330 1.99 4.55 -4.45
C ALA A 330 1.99 6.10 -4.57
N PHE A 331 2.19 6.61 -5.76
CA PHE A 331 2.25 8.05 -6.04
C PHE A 331 0.88 8.69 -6.33
N VAL A 332 -0.22 8.09 -5.85
CA VAL A 332 -1.55 8.72 -5.94
C VAL A 332 -1.59 10.04 -5.16
N PHE A 333 -2.32 11.03 -5.68
CA PHE A 333 -2.51 12.29 -4.95
C PHE A 333 -3.28 12.07 -3.65
N PRO A 334 -2.74 12.40 -2.47
CA PRO A 334 -3.29 11.98 -1.19
C PRO A 334 -4.71 12.48 -0.92
N LEU A 335 -5.09 13.63 -1.49
CA LEU A 335 -6.42 14.21 -1.26
C LEU A 335 -7.48 13.77 -2.29
N LYS A 336 -7.14 12.87 -3.21
CA LYS A 336 -8.06 12.29 -4.20
C LYS A 336 -7.82 10.79 -4.38
N ILE A 337 -7.66 10.05 -3.28
CA ILE A 337 -7.49 8.60 -3.32
C ILE A 337 -8.79 7.97 -3.84
N SER A 338 -8.65 7.08 -4.79
CA SER A 338 -9.77 6.43 -5.47
C SER A 338 -10.28 5.24 -4.68
N ARG A 339 -11.60 5.01 -4.69
CA ARG A 339 -12.24 3.85 -4.10
C ARG A 339 -13.24 3.22 -5.06
N SER A 340 -13.29 1.90 -5.07
CA SER A 340 -14.30 1.15 -5.84
C SER A 340 -15.50 0.85 -4.95
N GLN A 341 -16.61 1.52 -5.25
CA GLN A 341 -17.89 1.28 -4.56
C GLN A 341 -18.46 -0.08 -4.96
N ILE A 342 -18.75 -0.91 -3.96
CA ILE A 342 -19.29 -2.25 -4.14
C ILE A 342 -20.81 -2.20 -4.03
N TYR A 343 -21.49 -2.79 -5.00
CA TYR A 343 -22.94 -2.79 -5.13
C TYR A 343 -23.51 -4.19 -4.95
N SER A 344 -24.74 -4.26 -4.48
CA SER A 344 -25.47 -5.52 -4.23
C SER A 344 -25.71 -6.36 -5.49
N GLU A 345 -25.84 -5.70 -6.64
CA GLU A 345 -26.07 -6.35 -7.93
C GLU A 345 -24.81 -6.87 -8.62
N MET A 346 -23.62 -6.63 -8.05
CA MET A 346 -22.36 -7.07 -8.67
C MET A 346 -22.25 -8.59 -8.71
N THR A 347 -22.01 -9.12 -9.91
CA THR A 347 -21.60 -10.51 -10.06
C THR A 347 -20.17 -10.73 -9.54
N PRO A 348 -19.75 -11.98 -9.29
CA PRO A 348 -18.34 -12.27 -8.95
C PRO A 348 -17.34 -11.70 -9.96
N LYS A 349 -17.68 -11.70 -11.25
CA LYS A 349 -16.87 -11.14 -12.32
C LYS A 349 -16.75 -9.61 -12.21
N ASP A 350 -17.85 -8.92 -11.84
CA ASP A 350 -17.83 -7.47 -11.65
C ASP A 350 -17.04 -7.09 -10.40
N PHE A 351 -17.16 -7.90 -9.34
CA PHE A 351 -16.33 -7.74 -8.14
C PHE A 351 -14.84 -7.86 -8.46
N ALA A 352 -14.44 -8.90 -9.19
CA ALA A 352 -13.03 -9.13 -9.56
C ALA A 352 -12.42 -7.98 -10.38
N ARG A 353 -13.21 -7.28 -11.19
CA ARG A 353 -12.74 -6.09 -11.96
C ARG A 353 -12.28 -4.92 -11.08
N ASN A 354 -12.64 -4.91 -9.79
CA ASN A 354 -12.18 -3.89 -8.84
C ASN A 354 -10.84 -4.24 -8.17
N LEU A 355 -10.29 -5.42 -8.46
CA LEU A 355 -9.13 -5.98 -7.76
C LEU A 355 -7.84 -5.90 -8.58
N THR A 356 -7.70 -4.86 -9.40
CA THR A 356 -6.47 -4.64 -10.19
C THR A 356 -5.32 -4.28 -9.24
N VAL A 357 -4.28 -5.10 -9.22
CA VAL A 357 -3.12 -4.94 -8.32
C VAL A 357 -1.84 -4.52 -9.03
N PHE A 358 -1.86 -4.45 -10.35
CA PHE A 358 -0.69 -4.07 -11.14
C PHE A 358 -1.10 -3.36 -12.42
N GLN A 359 -0.37 -2.29 -12.77
CA GLN A 359 -0.42 -1.63 -14.06
C GLN A 359 0.72 -2.16 -14.90
N ASP A 360 0.40 -2.95 -15.93
CA ASP A 360 1.36 -3.28 -16.97
C ASP A 360 1.59 -2.03 -17.84
N GLN A 361 2.80 -1.52 -17.79
CA GLN A 361 3.24 -0.37 -18.56
C GLN A 361 4.73 -0.51 -18.80
N GLU A 362 5.17 -0.33 -20.04
CA GLU A 362 6.60 -0.26 -20.32
C GLU A 362 7.16 1.02 -19.68
N VAL A 363 7.67 0.89 -18.47
CA VAL A 363 8.35 1.99 -17.76
C VAL A 363 9.72 2.22 -18.42
N GLY A 364 10.38 1.14 -18.86
CA GLY A 364 11.70 1.18 -19.46
C GLY A 364 12.81 0.98 -18.42
N THR A 365 14.02 0.89 -18.94
CA THR A 365 15.26 0.75 -18.18
C THR A 365 16.18 1.94 -18.47
N ALA A 366 17.38 1.91 -17.91
CA ALA A 366 18.41 2.89 -18.25
C ALA A 366 18.70 2.90 -19.77
N ARG A 367 19.29 3.99 -20.24
CA ARG A 367 19.62 4.17 -21.65
C ARG A 367 20.55 3.10 -22.15
N THR A 368 20.32 2.66 -23.37
CA THR A 368 21.28 1.90 -24.16
C THR A 368 22.46 2.77 -24.61
N SER A 369 23.51 2.15 -25.08
CA SER A 369 24.73 2.84 -25.54
C SER A 369 24.49 3.90 -26.64
N ASP A 370 23.38 3.81 -27.37
CA ASP A 370 22.93 4.76 -28.39
C ASP A 370 22.05 5.89 -27.84
N GLY A 371 21.91 5.99 -26.51
CA GLY A 371 21.20 7.07 -25.82
C GLY A 371 19.68 6.97 -25.79
N LYS A 372 19.09 5.91 -26.32
CA LYS A 372 17.64 5.66 -26.23
C LYS A 372 17.32 4.93 -24.93
N LEU A 373 16.14 5.19 -24.35
CA LEU A 373 15.63 4.34 -23.27
C LEU A 373 15.49 2.93 -23.80
N ALA A 374 16.15 1.97 -23.15
CA ALA A 374 16.00 0.58 -23.51
C ALA A 374 14.55 0.14 -23.23
N GLY A 375 13.88 -0.41 -24.23
CA GLY A 375 12.57 -1.00 -24.04
C GLY A 375 12.65 -2.22 -23.12
N SER A 376 11.59 -2.50 -22.40
CA SER A 376 11.48 -3.70 -21.55
C SER A 376 11.26 -4.99 -22.32
N SER A 377 11.27 -4.94 -23.66
CA SER A 377 11.03 -6.09 -24.54
C SER A 377 12.05 -7.20 -24.30
N GLY A 378 11.64 -8.26 -23.63
CA GLY A 378 12.42 -9.46 -23.34
C GLY A 378 12.88 -9.64 -21.89
N ALA A 379 12.90 -8.59 -21.06
CA ALA A 379 13.04 -8.72 -19.60
C ALA A 379 11.68 -8.87 -18.91
N ALA A 380 10.65 -9.06 -19.73
CA ALA A 380 9.31 -9.33 -19.27
C ALA A 380 9.36 -10.40 -18.19
N ARG A 381 8.97 -10.01 -16.97
CA ARG A 381 8.67 -10.94 -15.88
C ARG A 381 9.81 -11.91 -15.53
N ALA A 382 11.07 -11.56 -15.74
CA ALA A 382 12.10 -12.20 -14.97
C ALA A 382 11.88 -11.74 -13.52
N GLN A 383 10.91 -12.36 -12.87
CA GLN A 383 10.97 -12.61 -11.44
C GLN A 383 12.42 -13.01 -11.16
N PRO A 384 13.03 -12.68 -10.00
CA PRO A 384 14.30 -13.25 -9.64
C PRO A 384 14.21 -14.72 -10.01
N VAL A 385 15.06 -15.16 -10.93
CA VAL A 385 14.88 -16.45 -11.61
C VAL A 385 14.80 -17.49 -10.51
N ALA A 386 13.62 -18.08 -10.33
CA ALA A 386 13.51 -19.33 -9.61
C ALA A 386 14.46 -20.27 -10.40
N THR A 387 15.63 -20.47 -9.84
CA THR A 387 16.64 -21.30 -10.47
C THR A 387 15.99 -22.61 -10.84
N ALA A 388 16.18 -22.99 -12.11
CA ALA A 388 15.65 -24.20 -12.70
C ALA A 388 15.79 -25.39 -11.77
N ALA A 389 14.85 -26.36 -11.93
CA ALA A 389 14.75 -27.61 -11.22
C ALA A 389 16.09 -28.14 -10.71
N ALA A 390 16.09 -28.51 -9.43
CA ALA A 390 17.19 -29.04 -8.67
C ALA A 390 18.08 -30.01 -9.47
N ALA A 391 19.31 -29.60 -9.74
CA ALA A 391 20.39 -30.53 -9.94
C ALA A 391 20.68 -31.25 -8.61
N PRO A 392 21.13 -32.51 -8.61
CA PRO A 392 21.40 -33.25 -7.38
C PRO A 392 22.42 -32.53 -6.49
N PRO A 393 22.38 -32.72 -5.17
CA PRO A 393 23.15 -31.96 -4.20
C PRO A 393 24.64 -32.13 -4.45
N VAL A 394 25.24 -31.19 -5.13
CA VAL A 394 26.68 -31.00 -5.18
C VAL A 394 27.00 -30.06 -4.01
N PRO A 395 28.11 -30.31 -3.24
CA PRO A 395 28.52 -29.35 -2.21
C PRO A 395 28.63 -27.95 -2.87
N TRP A 396 27.76 -27.06 -2.51
CA TRP A 396 27.72 -25.70 -3.02
C TRP A 396 29.02 -25.02 -2.63
N ALA A 397 29.96 -24.95 -3.57
CA ALA A 397 31.13 -24.13 -3.34
C ALA A 397 30.64 -22.68 -3.31
N ARG A 398 30.71 -22.02 -2.16
CA ARG A 398 30.43 -20.60 -1.92
C ARG A 398 30.83 -19.71 -3.10
N ASP A 399 32.04 -19.96 -3.63
CA ASP A 399 32.56 -19.19 -4.74
C ASP A 399 31.78 -19.37 -6.05
N ARG A 400 31.24 -20.57 -6.32
CA ARG A 400 30.41 -20.82 -7.51
C ARG A 400 29.08 -20.09 -7.44
N LEU A 401 28.44 -20.09 -6.26
CA LEU A 401 27.18 -19.40 -6.05
C LEU A 401 27.37 -17.87 -6.20
N ALA A 402 28.37 -17.30 -5.57
CA ALA A 402 28.72 -15.91 -5.71
C ALA A 402 29.08 -15.54 -7.18
N ALA A 403 29.82 -16.41 -7.88
CA ALA A 403 30.18 -16.21 -9.28
C ALA A 403 28.93 -16.18 -10.17
N SER A 404 27.95 -17.06 -9.97
CA SER A 404 26.72 -17.08 -10.77
C SER A 404 25.91 -15.78 -10.63
N HIS A 405 25.84 -15.20 -9.42
CA HIS A 405 25.23 -13.89 -9.23
C HIS A 405 26.01 -12.76 -9.88
N ASN A 406 27.35 -12.81 -9.82
CA ASN A 406 28.20 -11.86 -10.52
C ASN A 406 28.01 -11.89 -12.04
N GLU A 407 27.94 -13.08 -12.65
CA GLU A 407 27.67 -13.25 -14.07
C GLU A 407 26.29 -12.71 -14.46
N ARG A 408 25.25 -13.01 -13.67
CA ARG A 408 23.91 -12.44 -13.88
C ARG A 408 23.90 -10.93 -13.79
N ALA A 409 24.61 -10.36 -12.80
CA ALA A 409 24.76 -8.92 -12.65
C ALA A 409 25.40 -8.28 -13.89
N GLU A 410 26.46 -8.87 -14.45
CA GLU A 410 27.12 -8.39 -15.68
C GLU A 410 26.18 -8.42 -16.88
N GLN A 411 25.45 -9.53 -17.07
CA GLN A 411 24.47 -9.65 -18.14
C GLN A 411 23.34 -8.61 -18.04
N LEU A 412 22.84 -8.36 -16.81
CA LEU A 412 21.81 -7.37 -16.55
C LEU A 412 22.34 -5.95 -16.79
N GLU A 413 23.57 -5.65 -16.37
CA GLU A 413 24.22 -4.36 -16.60
C GLU A 413 24.40 -4.07 -18.09
N GLN A 414 24.83 -5.06 -18.89
CA GLN A 414 24.96 -4.94 -20.34
C GLN A 414 23.62 -4.64 -21.03
N ARG A 415 22.52 -5.17 -20.50
CA ARG A 415 21.15 -4.94 -20.98
C ARG A 415 20.52 -3.64 -20.44
N GLY A 416 21.21 -2.87 -19.61
CA GLY A 416 20.69 -1.64 -18.99
C GLY A 416 19.78 -1.86 -17.79
N HIS A 417 19.66 -3.08 -17.29
CA HIS A 417 18.86 -3.42 -16.09
C HIS A 417 19.64 -3.12 -14.80
N LEU A 418 20.05 -1.86 -14.62
CA LEU A 418 21.03 -1.45 -13.61
C LEU A 418 20.60 -1.84 -12.18
N ARG A 419 19.33 -1.67 -11.84
CA ARG A 419 18.84 -2.00 -10.50
C ARG A 419 18.93 -3.50 -10.22
N GLN A 420 18.46 -4.33 -11.14
CA GLN A 420 18.55 -5.78 -10.99
C GLN A 420 20.01 -6.24 -10.92
N ALA A 421 20.90 -5.60 -11.69
CA ALA A 421 22.33 -5.84 -11.63
C ALA A 421 22.90 -5.49 -10.23
N LEU A 422 22.45 -4.38 -9.61
CA LEU A 422 22.81 -4.01 -8.24
C LEU A 422 22.33 -5.04 -7.22
N GLU A 423 21.11 -5.52 -7.35
CA GLU A 423 20.55 -6.55 -6.46
C GLU A 423 21.33 -7.87 -6.57
N GLU A 424 21.60 -8.36 -7.78
CA GLU A 424 22.41 -9.57 -7.99
C GLU A 424 23.83 -9.40 -7.45
N ARG A 425 24.45 -8.23 -7.61
CA ARG A 425 25.77 -7.94 -7.04
C ARG A 425 25.75 -7.91 -5.52
N ALA A 426 24.71 -7.35 -4.91
CA ALA A 426 24.54 -7.33 -3.46
C ALA A 426 24.36 -8.74 -2.90
N ILE A 427 23.64 -9.63 -3.62
CA ILE A 427 23.52 -11.04 -3.28
C ILE A 427 24.88 -11.75 -3.37
N ALA A 428 25.63 -11.55 -4.46
CA ALA A 428 26.99 -12.08 -4.61
C ALA A 428 27.91 -11.68 -3.44
N LEU A 429 27.86 -10.41 -3.03
CA LEU A 429 28.62 -9.87 -1.91
C LEU A 429 28.09 -10.33 -0.54
N THR A 430 26.80 -10.70 -0.43
CA THR A 430 26.26 -11.38 0.76
C THR A 430 26.90 -12.76 0.92
N ILE A 431 27.07 -13.49 -0.18
CA ILE A 431 27.67 -14.83 -0.20
C ILE A 431 29.18 -14.75 -0.03
N ASN A 432 29.87 -13.86 -0.74
CA ASN A 432 31.32 -13.65 -0.66
C ASN A 432 31.68 -12.17 -0.45
N PRO A 433 31.62 -11.66 0.78
CA PRO A 433 31.93 -10.25 1.07
C PRO A 433 33.37 -9.85 0.82
N GLY A 434 34.31 -10.81 0.67
CA GLY A 434 35.72 -10.56 0.38
C GLY A 434 36.06 -10.33 -1.10
N ASP A 435 35.10 -10.47 -2.02
CA ASP A 435 35.32 -10.30 -3.45
C ASP A 435 35.53 -8.80 -3.82
N ARG A 436 36.80 -8.41 -3.90
CA ARG A 436 37.19 -7.02 -4.24
C ARG A 436 36.71 -6.59 -5.64
N ARG A 437 36.70 -7.50 -6.61
CA ARG A 437 36.21 -7.19 -7.97
C ARG A 437 34.71 -6.90 -7.96
N ALA A 438 33.94 -7.70 -7.23
CA ALA A 438 32.52 -7.46 -7.04
C ALA A 438 32.25 -6.14 -6.31
N GLN A 439 33.02 -5.80 -5.26
CA GLN A 439 32.90 -4.51 -4.55
C GLN A 439 33.17 -3.31 -5.46
N GLU A 440 34.23 -3.35 -6.27
CA GLU A 440 34.56 -2.30 -7.23
C GLU A 440 33.49 -2.17 -8.31
N ALA A 441 32.97 -3.31 -8.82
CA ALA A 441 31.90 -3.33 -9.80
C ALA A 441 30.59 -2.76 -9.21
N GLN A 442 30.25 -3.10 -7.98
CA GLN A 442 29.11 -2.55 -7.23
C GLN A 442 29.20 -1.01 -7.19
N LYS A 443 30.34 -0.48 -6.73
CA LYS A 443 30.56 0.97 -6.62
C LYS A 443 30.46 1.70 -7.96
N ARG A 444 31.02 1.11 -9.04
CA ARG A 444 30.89 1.68 -10.40
C ARG A 444 29.44 1.72 -10.85
N LEU A 445 28.70 0.63 -10.61
CA LEU A 445 27.31 0.50 -11.01
C LEU A 445 26.40 1.43 -10.22
N GLU A 446 26.65 1.64 -8.92
CA GLU A 446 25.96 2.64 -8.08
C GLU A 446 26.17 4.05 -8.64
N GLY A 447 27.41 4.41 -9.00
CA GLY A 447 27.73 5.71 -9.60
C GLY A 447 27.01 5.92 -10.94
N ARG A 448 27.02 4.91 -11.80
CA ARG A 448 26.30 4.94 -13.09
C ARG A 448 24.79 5.09 -12.89
N THR A 449 24.20 4.33 -11.96
CA THR A 449 22.77 4.42 -11.66
C THR A 449 22.38 5.80 -11.13
N ALA A 450 23.17 6.37 -10.22
CA ALA A 450 22.94 7.71 -9.69
C ALA A 450 23.02 8.80 -10.79
N GLN A 451 23.96 8.68 -11.71
CA GLN A 451 24.09 9.59 -12.85
C GLN A 451 22.89 9.50 -13.79
N GLU A 452 22.42 8.28 -14.10
CA GLU A 452 21.25 8.07 -14.95
C GLU A 452 19.98 8.64 -14.30
N VAL A 453 19.77 8.40 -13.01
CA VAL A 453 18.64 8.96 -12.25
C VAL A 453 18.67 10.49 -12.29
N ALA A 454 19.84 11.11 -12.07
CA ALA A 454 19.98 12.57 -12.13
C ALA A 454 19.63 13.13 -13.53
N GLY A 455 20.05 12.44 -14.59
CA GLY A 455 19.70 12.78 -15.97
C GLY A 455 18.19 12.73 -16.21
N LEU A 456 17.53 11.64 -15.78
CA LEU A 456 16.08 11.44 -15.89
C LEU A 456 15.29 12.51 -15.13
N LEU A 457 15.71 12.86 -13.93
CA LEU A 457 15.08 13.94 -13.15
C LEU A 457 15.16 15.28 -13.88
N LYS A 458 16.32 15.62 -14.45
CA LYS A 458 16.53 16.86 -15.22
C LYS A 458 15.63 16.89 -16.47
N GLU A 459 15.56 15.80 -17.21
CA GLU A 459 14.68 15.69 -18.38
C GLU A 459 13.21 15.79 -18.01
N GLY A 460 12.79 15.03 -16.97
CA GLY A 460 11.41 15.06 -16.48
C GLY A 460 10.98 16.48 -16.09
N ARG A 461 11.83 17.23 -15.41
CA ARG A 461 11.59 18.65 -15.07
C ARG A 461 11.47 19.53 -16.31
N ALA A 462 12.33 19.36 -17.31
CA ALA A 462 12.26 20.11 -18.56
C ALA A 462 10.95 19.81 -19.34
N LEU A 463 10.51 18.55 -19.36
CA LEU A 463 9.25 18.15 -19.97
C LEU A 463 8.04 18.72 -19.23
N LEU A 464 8.04 18.74 -17.89
CA LEU A 464 7.00 19.41 -17.09
C LEU A 464 6.92 20.90 -17.41
N GLY A 465 8.06 21.58 -17.50
CA GLY A 465 8.09 23.00 -17.87
C GLY A 465 7.50 23.30 -19.27
N ARG A 466 7.45 22.29 -20.15
CA ARG A 466 6.81 22.35 -21.47
C ARG A 466 5.36 21.88 -21.47
N GLY A 467 4.81 21.41 -20.33
CA GLY A 467 3.48 20.86 -20.22
C GLY A 467 3.30 19.44 -20.80
N LEU A 468 4.40 18.74 -21.09
CA LEU A 468 4.42 17.38 -21.63
C LEU A 468 4.31 16.35 -20.49
N LEU A 469 3.14 16.31 -19.82
CA LEU A 469 2.93 15.57 -18.57
C LEU A 469 3.17 14.06 -18.72
N GLY A 470 2.70 13.43 -19.81
CA GLY A 470 2.87 11.99 -20.04
C GLY A 470 4.34 11.60 -20.22
N GLU A 471 5.11 12.40 -20.97
CA GLU A 471 6.54 12.17 -21.16
C GLU A 471 7.33 12.41 -19.87
N ALA A 472 6.97 13.45 -19.11
CA ALA A 472 7.55 13.73 -17.80
C ALA A 472 7.29 12.59 -16.82
N GLN A 473 6.04 12.09 -16.77
CA GLN A 473 5.66 10.93 -15.97
C GLN A 473 6.57 9.74 -16.26
N GLN A 474 6.77 9.44 -17.54
CA GLN A 474 7.62 8.33 -17.96
C GLN A 474 9.06 8.48 -17.44
N ARG A 475 9.66 9.69 -17.47
CA ARG A 475 11.03 9.91 -16.95
C ARG A 475 11.10 9.67 -15.44
N PHE A 476 10.12 10.15 -14.67
CA PHE A 476 10.09 9.94 -13.21
C PHE A 476 9.81 8.49 -12.83
N LEU A 477 8.97 7.76 -13.59
CA LEU A 477 8.76 6.32 -13.38
C LEU A 477 10.05 5.52 -13.64
N VAL A 478 10.79 5.83 -14.72
CA VAL A 478 12.11 5.21 -14.97
C VAL A 478 13.06 5.52 -13.83
N ALA A 479 13.12 6.77 -13.35
CA ALA A 479 13.97 7.13 -12.22
C ALA A 479 13.64 6.33 -10.96
N LEU A 480 12.33 6.12 -10.64
CA LEU A 480 11.89 5.29 -9.52
C LEU A 480 12.14 3.80 -9.75
N SER A 481 12.08 3.31 -10.98
CA SER A 481 12.43 1.91 -11.27
C SER A 481 13.90 1.62 -11.04
N LEU A 482 14.78 2.62 -11.19
CA LEU A 482 16.22 2.55 -10.92
C LEU A 482 16.56 2.81 -9.45
N ASP A 483 15.94 3.83 -8.85
CA ASP A 483 16.08 4.20 -7.43
C ASP A 483 14.69 4.35 -6.77
N PRO A 484 14.14 3.28 -6.18
CA PRO A 484 12.80 3.29 -5.56
C PRO A 484 12.68 4.22 -4.36
N THR A 485 13.80 4.71 -3.85
CA THR A 485 13.83 5.62 -2.69
C THR A 485 13.93 7.08 -3.10
N ASN A 486 13.94 7.38 -4.40
CA ASN A 486 14.11 8.73 -4.93
C ASN A 486 12.92 9.63 -4.60
N ARG A 487 13.07 10.43 -3.55
CA ARG A 487 12.02 11.33 -3.07
C ARG A 487 11.59 12.37 -4.12
N THR A 488 12.55 12.91 -4.88
CA THR A 488 12.25 13.93 -5.90
C THR A 488 11.36 13.38 -7.01
N ALA A 489 11.68 12.19 -7.53
CA ALA A 489 10.83 11.53 -8.54
C ALA A 489 9.44 11.22 -7.99
N PHE A 490 9.40 10.67 -6.77
CA PHE A 490 8.15 10.28 -6.11
C PHE A 490 7.23 11.48 -5.87
N GLU A 491 7.74 12.52 -5.23
CA GLU A 491 6.96 13.73 -4.90
C GLU A 491 6.50 14.49 -6.14
N THR A 492 7.32 14.48 -7.20
CA THR A 492 6.93 15.09 -8.46
C THR A 492 5.78 14.32 -9.12
N LEU A 493 5.85 12.99 -9.17
CA LEU A 493 4.74 12.16 -9.66
C LEU A 493 3.47 12.38 -8.86
N GLN A 494 3.57 12.43 -7.55
CA GLN A 494 2.45 12.56 -6.64
C GLN A 494 1.76 13.94 -6.72
N ASN A 495 2.54 15.01 -6.83
CA ASN A 495 2.03 16.37 -6.65
C ASN A 495 1.95 17.20 -7.93
N GLU A 496 2.81 16.96 -8.90
CA GLU A 496 2.95 17.79 -10.09
C GLU A 496 2.45 17.10 -11.37
N VAL A 497 2.62 15.77 -11.47
CA VAL A 497 2.13 14.97 -12.61
C VAL A 497 0.75 14.40 -12.28
N ARG A 498 -0.25 15.28 -12.19
CA ARG A 498 -1.61 14.90 -11.76
C ARG A 498 -2.54 14.50 -12.88
N GLU A 499 -2.24 14.87 -14.11
CA GLU A 499 -3.09 14.52 -15.27
C GLU A 499 -2.55 13.27 -15.94
N VAL A 500 -3.32 12.20 -15.84
CA VAL A 500 -3.18 11.00 -16.65
C VAL A 500 -3.54 11.35 -18.09
N MET A 501 -2.99 10.65 -19.09
CA MET A 501 -3.38 10.84 -20.49
C MET A 501 -4.90 10.85 -20.61
N SER A 502 -5.42 11.78 -21.38
CA SER A 502 -6.83 11.83 -21.68
C SER A 502 -7.05 12.12 -23.14
N ILE A 503 -8.09 11.51 -23.70
CA ILE A 503 -8.54 11.81 -25.06
C ILE A 503 -9.84 12.59 -25.02
N VAL A 504 -10.14 13.29 -26.10
CA VAL A 504 -11.42 13.99 -26.28
C VAL A 504 -12.35 13.12 -27.13
N HIS A 505 -13.46 12.66 -26.53
CA HIS A 505 -14.55 12.02 -27.23
C HIS A 505 -15.59 13.04 -27.62
N THR A 506 -16.00 13.06 -28.90
CA THR A 506 -17.14 13.84 -29.34
C THR A 506 -18.39 12.96 -29.33
N VAL A 507 -19.34 13.29 -28.47
CA VAL A 507 -20.60 12.55 -28.28
C VAL A 507 -21.36 12.43 -29.60
N ARG A 508 -21.75 11.23 -29.96
CA ARG A 508 -22.57 10.90 -31.13
C ARG A 508 -24.03 10.74 -30.71
N SER A 509 -24.94 10.78 -31.67
CA SER A 509 -26.34 10.45 -31.42
C SER A 509 -26.47 9.02 -30.91
N GLY A 510 -27.16 8.84 -29.76
CA GLY A 510 -27.33 7.55 -29.09
C GLY A 510 -26.23 7.22 -28.08
N ASP A 511 -25.17 8.00 -27.95
CA ASP A 511 -24.18 7.81 -26.90
C ASP A 511 -24.80 8.09 -25.52
N THR A 512 -24.49 7.21 -24.60
CA THR A 512 -24.74 7.36 -23.17
C THR A 512 -23.41 7.27 -22.42
N CYS A 513 -23.33 7.82 -21.23
CA CYS A 513 -22.10 7.73 -20.47
C CYS A 513 -21.65 6.26 -20.26
N PRO A 514 -22.54 5.28 -19.93
CA PRO A 514 -22.16 3.87 -19.91
C PRO A 514 -21.65 3.32 -21.24
N SER A 515 -22.22 3.73 -22.39
CA SER A 515 -21.76 3.25 -23.69
C SER A 515 -20.38 3.81 -24.06
N VAL A 516 -20.11 5.07 -23.69
CA VAL A 516 -18.78 5.68 -23.87
C VAL A 516 -17.75 5.01 -22.93
N ALA A 517 -18.12 4.70 -21.70
CA ALA A 517 -17.24 3.98 -20.78
C ALA A 517 -16.91 2.55 -21.29
N GLU A 518 -17.90 1.83 -21.80
CA GLU A 518 -17.70 0.52 -22.45
C GLU A 518 -16.73 0.64 -23.64
N LEU A 519 -16.90 1.68 -24.46
CA LEU A 519 -16.07 1.91 -25.65
C LEU A 519 -14.58 2.06 -25.31
N TYR A 520 -14.26 2.78 -24.23
CA TYR A 520 -12.87 3.12 -23.88
C TYR A 520 -12.26 2.22 -22.80
N TYR A 521 -13.06 1.70 -21.89
CA TYR A 521 -12.58 0.93 -20.74
C TYR A 521 -13.04 -0.54 -20.76
N GLY A 522 -13.93 -0.93 -21.70
CA GLY A 522 -14.55 -2.24 -21.69
C GLY A 522 -15.42 -2.50 -20.45
N ASP A 523 -15.86 -1.44 -19.76
CA ASP A 523 -16.62 -1.54 -18.51
C ASP A 523 -17.58 -0.34 -18.37
N ARG A 524 -18.89 -0.61 -18.47
CA ARG A 524 -19.96 0.40 -18.38
C ARG A 524 -20.03 1.12 -17.02
N LEU A 525 -19.60 0.44 -15.95
CA LEU A 525 -19.61 0.99 -14.60
C LEU A 525 -18.58 2.11 -14.41
N ARG A 526 -17.59 2.22 -15.29
CA ARG A 526 -16.59 3.29 -15.26
C ARG A 526 -17.08 4.64 -15.82
N CYS A 527 -18.35 4.72 -16.17
CA CYS A 527 -19.02 5.98 -16.53
C CYS A 527 -18.82 7.06 -15.45
N GLU A 528 -18.79 6.69 -14.18
CA GLU A 528 -18.55 7.62 -13.07
C GLU A 528 -17.24 8.41 -13.21
N VAL A 529 -16.18 7.79 -13.75
CA VAL A 529 -14.90 8.46 -14.01
C VAL A 529 -15.03 9.55 -15.08
N ILE A 530 -15.82 9.27 -16.11
CA ILE A 530 -16.11 10.25 -17.19
C ILE A 530 -16.94 11.40 -16.63
N VAL A 531 -17.96 11.11 -15.84
CA VAL A 531 -18.85 12.09 -15.20
C VAL A 531 -18.03 13.02 -14.30
N GLU A 532 -17.19 12.47 -13.43
CA GLU A 532 -16.33 13.24 -12.53
C GLU A 532 -15.34 14.13 -13.30
N THR A 533 -14.63 13.55 -14.28
CA THR A 533 -13.61 14.27 -15.06
C THR A 533 -14.21 15.46 -15.82
N ASN A 534 -15.46 15.31 -16.30
CA ASN A 534 -16.15 16.33 -17.09
C ASN A 534 -17.11 17.19 -16.25
N ARG A 535 -17.14 17.00 -14.93
CA ARG A 535 -18.03 17.74 -14.00
C ARG A 535 -19.51 17.67 -14.40
N LEU A 536 -19.95 16.48 -14.85
CA LEU A 536 -21.34 16.24 -15.22
C LEU A 536 -22.13 15.80 -13.98
N ALA A 537 -23.43 16.07 -13.95
CA ALA A 537 -24.30 15.44 -12.96
C ALA A 537 -24.55 13.97 -13.34
N LEU A 538 -24.66 13.10 -12.33
CA LEU A 538 -25.03 11.70 -12.53
C LEU A 538 -26.40 11.63 -13.25
N ASN A 539 -26.49 10.82 -14.32
CA ASN A 539 -27.70 10.59 -15.11
C ASN A 539 -28.13 11.73 -16.06
N VAL A 540 -27.28 12.73 -16.32
CA VAL A 540 -27.57 13.73 -17.34
C VAL A 540 -27.37 13.11 -18.72
N PRO A 541 -28.39 13.22 -19.64
CA PRO A 541 -28.22 12.78 -21.02
C PRO A 541 -27.09 13.56 -21.71
N LEU A 542 -26.22 12.83 -22.40
CA LEU A 542 -25.17 13.44 -23.21
C LEU A 542 -25.78 14.08 -24.46
N ARG A 543 -25.25 15.23 -24.86
CA ARG A 543 -25.74 15.96 -26.07
C ARG A 543 -24.83 15.61 -27.24
N PRO A 544 -25.39 15.24 -28.42
CA PRO A 544 -24.59 15.07 -29.63
C PRO A 544 -23.73 16.33 -29.91
N GLY A 545 -22.43 16.10 -30.24
CA GLY A 545 -21.45 17.17 -30.41
C GLY A 545 -20.75 17.64 -29.13
N GLN A 546 -21.21 17.23 -27.95
CA GLN A 546 -20.55 17.52 -26.68
C GLN A 546 -19.16 16.86 -26.64
N LYS A 547 -18.15 17.61 -26.21
CA LYS A 547 -16.79 17.09 -26.01
C LYS A 547 -16.62 16.59 -24.58
N LEU A 548 -16.23 15.31 -24.45
CA LEU A 548 -15.92 14.67 -23.17
C LEU A 548 -14.43 14.38 -23.10
N LYS A 549 -13.82 14.76 -21.99
CA LYS A 549 -12.46 14.35 -21.63
C LYS A 549 -12.54 12.92 -21.04
N ILE A 550 -11.91 11.95 -21.68
CA ILE A 550 -11.85 10.55 -21.26
C ILE A 550 -10.46 10.29 -20.72
N PRO A 551 -10.26 10.20 -19.39
CA PRO A 551 -8.95 9.97 -18.81
C PRO A 551 -8.57 8.49 -18.89
N GLU A 552 -7.30 8.19 -19.06
CA GLU A 552 -6.77 6.85 -18.82
C GLU A 552 -6.94 6.49 -17.34
N ILE A 553 -7.30 5.23 -17.06
CA ILE A 553 -7.41 4.70 -15.70
C ILE A 553 -6.28 3.68 -15.51
N PRO A 554 -5.35 3.89 -14.57
CA PRO A 554 -4.28 2.93 -14.30
C PRO A 554 -4.81 1.51 -14.05
N GLY A 555 -4.20 0.50 -14.70
CA GLY A 555 -4.61 -0.89 -14.59
C GLY A 555 -5.84 -1.30 -15.40
N VAL A 556 -6.41 -0.38 -16.17
CA VAL A 556 -7.56 -0.64 -17.04
C VAL A 556 -7.13 -0.56 -18.48
N PRO A 557 -7.42 -1.58 -19.32
CA PRO A 557 -7.20 -1.48 -20.75
C PRO A 557 -7.88 -0.23 -21.31
N PHE A 558 -7.11 0.62 -21.97
CA PHE A 558 -7.61 1.88 -22.54
C PHE A 558 -7.49 1.81 -24.05
N GLN A 559 -8.63 1.84 -24.75
CA GLN A 559 -8.68 1.74 -26.21
C GLN A 559 -8.51 3.13 -26.84
N LEU A 560 -7.34 3.39 -27.38
CA LEU A 560 -7.11 4.55 -28.26
C LEU A 560 -7.73 4.24 -29.63
N ARG A 561 -8.84 4.90 -30.00
CA ARG A 561 -9.49 4.82 -31.30
C ARG A 561 -9.54 6.18 -32.00
#